data_7d419bfcc291c8bfac5a33be21b9552d
#
_entry.id   7d419bfcc291c8bfac5a33be21b9552d
#
_cell.length_a   1.000
_cell.length_b   1.000
_cell.length_c   1.000
_cell.angle_alpha   90.00
_cell.angle_beta   90.00
_cell.angle_gamma   90.00
#
_symmetry.space_group_name_H-M   'P 1'
#
loop_
_entity.id
_entity.type
_entity.pdbx_description
1 polymer ?
#
loop_
_entity_poly.entity_id
_entity_poly.type
_entity_poly.pdbx_seq_one_letter_code
_entity_poly.pdbx_strand_id
1 'polypeptide(L)'
;MKIVVTGTRGIPNVMGGVETHCEELFPRIASFGEDVTLIRRASYVNDGLTEWKGVKLVDIATPKKKSFEAIVHTFRAINKAKSLGAEVLHVHAIGPALLVPYARLLGMKVVFTHHGPDYDRDKWGMAAKMILKLGERMGCMFANEVIVISDVIKNLIARKYGRTEHVHLIYNGVPSPEICDYPEYFEELGIEKGKYILGMCRFVPEKNLHHLVEAYTSLIRNEELGMRNCKLVLAGDTDFEDEYSRGLKEMARKNGVVLTGFIKGRKLHSLLTNCRCYCLPSSHEGLPIALLEAMSYKVPVVVSDIPANLEVGLPKEDYFPCGDVKALAEKLQDVVSKPLQPVDYYMGKYYWDKIAKQVDEVYQSLRH
;
A
#
# COMPACT_ATOMS: atom_id res chain seq x y z
N MET A 1 11.80 11.85 -21.44
CA MET A 1 12.71 10.67 -21.28
C MET A 1 11.93 9.39 -21.52
N LYS A 2 12.61 8.30 -21.91
CA LYS A 2 12.00 6.98 -21.96
C LYS A 2 12.22 6.27 -20.63
N ILE A 3 11.16 6.17 -19.85
CA ILE A 3 11.16 5.59 -18.51
C ILE A 3 10.50 4.21 -18.58
N VAL A 4 11.21 3.18 -18.13
CA VAL A 4 10.62 1.85 -17.97
C VAL A 4 10.52 1.49 -16.51
N VAL A 5 9.33 1.03 -16.09
CA VAL A 5 8.99 0.73 -14.71
C VAL A 5 8.90 -0.77 -14.50
N THR A 6 9.49 -1.27 -13.42
CA THR A 6 9.40 -2.68 -13.00
C THR A 6 9.37 -2.81 -11.48
N GLY A 7 9.09 -4.01 -11.00
CA GLY A 7 9.06 -4.30 -9.56
C GLY A 7 7.66 -4.33 -8.95
N THR A 8 6.64 -3.90 -9.70
CA THR A 8 5.22 -4.10 -9.40
C THR A 8 4.67 -5.37 -10.05
N ARG A 9 3.51 -5.82 -9.63
CA ARG A 9 2.77 -6.91 -10.30
C ARG A 9 2.05 -6.41 -11.53
N GLY A 10 1.58 -5.16 -11.52
CA GLY A 10 0.93 -4.50 -12.65
C GLY A 10 -0.08 -3.44 -12.23
N ILE A 11 -0.57 -2.72 -13.24
CA ILE A 11 -1.69 -1.76 -13.20
C ILE A 11 -2.56 -2.00 -14.45
N PRO A 12 -3.83 -1.59 -14.49
CA PRO A 12 -4.65 -1.15 -13.37
C PRO A 12 -5.25 -2.31 -12.58
N ASN A 13 -5.95 -1.98 -11.49
CA ASN A 13 -6.83 -2.90 -10.74
C ASN A 13 -6.12 -4.11 -10.11
N VAL A 14 -4.82 -4.05 -9.88
CA VAL A 14 -4.09 -5.06 -9.11
C VAL A 14 -4.00 -4.62 -7.65
N MET A 15 -4.37 -5.52 -6.73
CA MET A 15 -4.43 -5.22 -5.30
C MET A 15 -3.02 -5.09 -4.69
N GLY A 16 -2.75 -3.97 -4.01
CA GLY A 16 -1.52 -3.78 -3.23
C GLY A 16 -1.01 -2.33 -3.21
N GLY A 17 -0.28 -1.98 -2.14
CA GLY A 17 0.21 -0.62 -1.96
C GLY A 17 1.18 -0.15 -3.05
N VAL A 18 2.09 -1.01 -3.52
CA VAL A 18 3.00 -0.70 -4.63
C VAL A 18 2.24 -0.55 -5.94
N GLU A 19 1.23 -1.38 -6.17
CA GLU A 19 0.37 -1.34 -7.34
C GLU A 19 -0.46 -0.05 -7.36
N THR A 20 -1.10 0.29 -6.24
CA THR A 20 -1.83 1.58 -6.09
C THR A 20 -0.89 2.77 -6.30
N HIS A 21 0.30 2.74 -5.71
CA HIS A 21 1.31 3.78 -5.94
C HIS A 21 1.65 3.94 -7.43
N CYS A 22 1.90 2.85 -8.13
CA CYS A 22 2.23 2.88 -9.56
C CYS A 22 1.02 3.31 -10.42
N GLU A 23 -0.19 2.85 -10.08
CA GLU A 23 -1.43 3.17 -10.80
C GLU A 23 -1.75 4.67 -10.73
N GLU A 24 -1.42 5.33 -9.62
CA GLU A 24 -1.66 6.76 -9.43
C GLU A 24 -0.51 7.64 -9.95
N LEU A 25 0.74 7.21 -9.75
CA LEU A 25 1.92 7.99 -10.08
C LEU A 25 2.17 8.06 -11.60
N PHE A 26 2.24 6.91 -12.27
CA PHE A 26 2.77 6.87 -13.64
C PHE A 26 1.88 7.50 -14.70
N PRO A 27 0.53 7.47 -14.62
CA PRO A 27 -0.29 8.30 -15.50
C PRO A 27 -0.02 9.80 -15.38
N ARG A 28 0.29 10.29 -14.17
CA ARG A 28 0.66 11.69 -13.95
C ARG A 28 2.03 12.02 -14.56
N ILE A 29 3.00 11.13 -14.40
CA ILE A 29 4.33 11.27 -15.05
C ILE A 29 4.18 11.28 -16.58
N ALA A 30 3.36 10.39 -17.14
CA ALA A 30 3.07 10.38 -18.58
C ALA A 30 2.41 11.70 -19.03
N SER A 31 1.52 12.29 -18.22
CA SER A 31 0.87 13.56 -18.53
C SER A 31 1.84 14.77 -18.54
N PHE A 32 3.02 14.64 -17.92
CA PHE A 32 4.10 15.63 -17.99
C PHE A 32 4.94 15.52 -19.29
N GLY A 33 4.58 14.56 -20.16
CA GLY A 33 5.25 14.36 -21.46
C GLY A 33 6.36 13.32 -21.44
N GLU A 34 6.49 12.54 -20.37
CA GLU A 34 7.46 11.44 -20.31
C GLU A 34 6.92 10.18 -21.01
N ASP A 35 7.79 9.45 -21.75
CA ASP A 35 7.44 8.18 -22.41
C ASP A 35 7.55 7.04 -21.39
N VAL A 36 6.44 6.72 -20.73
CA VAL A 36 6.40 5.72 -19.65
C VAL A 36 5.92 4.37 -20.18
N THR A 37 6.70 3.33 -19.90
CA THR A 37 6.31 1.93 -20.12
C THR A 37 6.39 1.17 -18.81
N LEU A 38 5.28 0.54 -18.37
CA LEU A 38 5.23 -0.28 -17.17
C LEU A 38 5.19 -1.76 -17.55
N ILE A 39 6.15 -2.52 -17.02
CA ILE A 39 6.25 -3.96 -17.24
C ILE A 39 5.47 -4.70 -16.16
N ARG A 40 4.45 -5.46 -16.59
CA ARG A 40 3.53 -6.20 -15.73
C ARG A 40 3.89 -7.69 -15.70
N ARG A 41 3.52 -8.36 -14.62
CA ARG A 41 3.59 -9.82 -14.49
C ARG A 41 2.31 -10.42 -15.06
N ALA A 42 2.40 -11.16 -16.15
CA ALA A 42 1.25 -11.74 -16.85
C ALA A 42 0.39 -12.67 -15.96
N SER A 43 0.92 -13.17 -14.84
CA SER A 43 0.17 -14.02 -13.89
C SER A 43 -0.84 -13.25 -13.04
N TYR A 44 -0.74 -11.91 -12.98
CA TYR A 44 -1.61 -11.05 -12.15
C TYR A 44 -2.56 -10.17 -12.96
N VAL A 45 -2.41 -10.14 -14.28
CA VAL A 45 -3.20 -9.32 -15.18
C VAL A 45 -3.79 -10.18 -16.29
N ASN A 46 -5.05 -9.96 -16.62
CA ASN A 46 -5.76 -10.69 -17.70
C ASN A 46 -6.79 -9.77 -18.35
N ASP A 47 -6.37 -8.54 -18.63
CA ASP A 47 -7.22 -7.49 -19.15
C ASP A 47 -6.96 -7.18 -20.64
N GLY A 48 -5.88 -7.73 -21.22
CA GLY A 48 -5.49 -7.49 -22.61
C GLY A 48 -5.08 -6.05 -22.91
N LEU A 49 -4.91 -5.19 -21.90
CA LEU A 49 -4.55 -3.79 -22.10
C LEU A 49 -3.08 -3.67 -22.51
N THR A 50 -2.83 -2.82 -23.51
CA THR A 50 -1.51 -2.41 -23.95
C THR A 50 -1.15 -0.99 -23.51
N GLU A 51 -2.14 -0.25 -23.00
CA GLU A 51 -1.99 1.11 -22.49
C GLU A 51 -3.01 1.40 -21.39
N TRP A 52 -2.64 2.23 -20.43
CA TRP A 52 -3.51 2.75 -19.38
C TRP A 52 -3.19 4.22 -19.10
N LYS A 53 -4.13 5.13 -19.39
CA LYS A 53 -4.00 6.58 -19.11
C LYS A 53 -2.64 7.15 -19.56
N GLY A 54 -2.19 6.84 -20.77
CA GLY A 54 -0.92 7.30 -21.34
C GLY A 54 0.31 6.50 -20.95
N VAL A 55 0.17 5.48 -20.10
CA VAL A 55 1.25 4.54 -19.73
C VAL A 55 1.17 3.30 -20.63
N LYS A 56 2.22 3.01 -21.38
CA LYS A 56 2.34 1.77 -22.15
C LYS A 56 2.50 0.58 -21.22
N LEU A 57 1.83 -0.52 -21.53
CA LEU A 57 1.83 -1.73 -20.70
C LEU A 57 2.47 -2.89 -21.48
N VAL A 58 3.39 -3.61 -20.83
CA VAL A 58 4.05 -4.78 -21.42
C VAL A 58 3.97 -5.95 -20.44
N ASP A 59 3.32 -7.03 -20.86
CA ASP A 59 3.16 -8.22 -20.04
C ASP A 59 4.32 -9.19 -20.27
N ILE A 60 4.92 -9.66 -19.16
CA ILE A 60 5.97 -10.66 -19.20
C ILE A 60 5.50 -11.92 -18.45
N ALA A 61 5.49 -13.04 -19.17
CA ALA A 61 5.24 -14.34 -18.58
C ALA A 61 6.39 -14.78 -17.66
N THR A 62 6.04 -15.35 -16.51
CA THR A 62 6.99 -15.84 -15.51
C THR A 62 6.61 -17.24 -15.04
N PRO A 63 7.59 -18.06 -14.57
CA PRO A 63 7.29 -19.35 -13.96
C PRO A 63 6.43 -19.17 -12.69
N LYS A 64 5.41 -19.98 -12.51
CA LYS A 64 4.47 -19.92 -11.36
C LYS A 64 5.09 -20.29 -10.00
N LYS A 65 6.41 -20.49 -9.88
CA LYS A 65 7.09 -20.79 -8.60
C LYS A 65 7.31 -19.50 -7.81
N LYS A 66 6.53 -19.29 -6.74
CA LYS A 66 6.49 -18.08 -5.90
C LYS A 66 7.87 -17.51 -5.49
N SER A 67 8.87 -18.36 -5.22
CA SER A 67 10.18 -17.92 -4.71
C SER A 67 11.11 -17.30 -5.77
N PHE A 68 10.98 -17.68 -7.04
CA PHE A 68 11.84 -17.21 -8.13
C PHE A 68 11.13 -16.27 -9.12
N GLU A 69 9.82 -16.19 -9.04
CA GLU A 69 9.03 -15.39 -9.97
C GLU A 69 9.49 -13.94 -10.04
N ALA A 70 9.68 -13.30 -8.89
CA ALA A 70 10.09 -11.88 -8.84
C ALA A 70 11.47 -11.65 -9.47
N ILE A 71 12.44 -12.55 -9.21
CA ILE A 71 13.81 -12.43 -9.74
C ILE A 71 13.82 -12.66 -11.25
N VAL A 72 13.16 -13.74 -11.73
CA VAL A 72 13.08 -14.05 -13.17
C VAL A 72 12.32 -12.95 -13.91
N HIS A 73 11.22 -12.46 -13.33
CA HIS A 73 10.49 -11.33 -13.91
C HIS A 73 11.40 -10.11 -14.07
N THR A 74 12.07 -9.71 -12.98
CA THR A 74 12.93 -8.51 -12.98
C THR A 74 14.07 -8.65 -14.00
N PHE A 75 14.70 -9.83 -14.09
CA PHE A 75 15.73 -10.07 -15.11
C PHE A 75 15.19 -9.89 -16.52
N ARG A 76 14.05 -10.50 -16.84
CA ARG A 76 13.38 -10.34 -18.13
C ARG A 76 12.95 -8.91 -18.40
N ALA A 77 12.44 -8.22 -17.37
CA ALA A 77 12.01 -6.83 -17.44
C ALA A 77 13.18 -5.87 -17.74
N ILE A 78 14.34 -6.08 -17.13
CA ILE A 78 15.56 -5.29 -17.39
C ILE A 78 16.02 -5.47 -18.86
N ASN A 79 16.05 -6.71 -19.34
CA ASN A 79 16.41 -6.97 -20.75
C ASN A 79 15.38 -6.36 -21.72
N LYS A 80 14.10 -6.44 -21.38
CA LYS A 80 13.04 -5.80 -22.17
C LYS A 80 13.17 -4.27 -22.14
N ALA A 81 13.46 -3.67 -20.99
CA ALA A 81 13.72 -2.24 -20.86
C ALA A 81 14.89 -1.80 -21.75
N LYS A 82 15.99 -2.56 -21.74
CA LYS A 82 17.12 -2.30 -22.64
C LYS A 82 16.73 -2.39 -24.11
N SER A 83 15.97 -3.40 -24.51
CA SER A 83 15.49 -3.55 -25.89
C SER A 83 14.53 -2.44 -26.33
N LEU A 84 13.81 -1.84 -25.39
CA LEU A 84 12.94 -0.69 -25.61
C LEU A 84 13.73 0.63 -25.71
N GLY A 85 15.04 0.62 -25.42
CA GLY A 85 15.87 1.82 -25.37
C GLY A 85 15.57 2.71 -24.16
N ALA A 86 15.30 2.09 -22.99
CA ALA A 86 15.08 2.82 -21.76
C ALA A 86 16.29 3.68 -21.39
N GLU A 87 16.06 4.97 -21.13
CA GLU A 87 17.05 5.89 -20.57
C GLU A 87 17.10 5.73 -19.04
N VAL A 88 15.93 5.59 -18.44
CA VAL A 88 15.76 5.36 -16.99
C VAL A 88 14.99 4.06 -16.77
N LEU A 89 15.51 3.22 -15.89
CA LEU A 89 14.77 2.11 -15.29
C LEU A 89 14.35 2.49 -13.87
N HIS A 90 13.04 2.55 -13.63
CA HIS A 90 12.50 2.76 -12.28
C HIS A 90 12.13 1.41 -11.65
N VAL A 91 12.84 1.05 -10.59
CA VAL A 91 12.67 -0.22 -9.88
C VAL A 91 11.93 -0.01 -8.57
N HIS A 92 10.82 -0.73 -8.37
CA HIS A 92 10.05 -0.69 -7.14
C HIS A 92 10.31 -1.92 -6.28
N ALA A 93 10.40 -1.71 -4.95
CA ALA A 93 10.59 -2.71 -3.91
C ALA A 93 11.98 -3.39 -3.88
N ILE A 94 12.35 -3.85 -2.69
CA ILE A 94 13.71 -4.37 -2.39
C ILE A 94 14.03 -5.71 -3.08
N GLY A 95 13.04 -6.56 -3.35
CA GLY A 95 13.26 -7.82 -4.05
C GLY A 95 13.79 -7.62 -5.47
N PRO A 96 13.07 -6.89 -6.34
CA PRO A 96 13.52 -6.50 -7.68
C PRO A 96 14.84 -5.71 -7.68
N ALA A 97 15.09 -4.92 -6.64
CA ALA A 97 16.32 -4.12 -6.52
C ALA A 97 17.61 -4.96 -6.45
N LEU A 98 17.52 -6.27 -6.20
CA LEU A 98 18.66 -7.20 -6.29
C LEU A 98 19.40 -7.10 -7.64
N LEU A 99 18.69 -6.81 -8.72
CA LEU A 99 19.22 -6.75 -10.07
C LEU A 99 19.56 -5.32 -10.55
N VAL A 100 19.54 -4.33 -9.66
CA VAL A 100 19.95 -2.95 -9.98
C VAL A 100 21.38 -2.88 -10.53
N PRO A 101 22.41 -3.59 -9.97
CA PRO A 101 23.75 -3.60 -10.56
C PRO A 101 23.77 -4.09 -12.01
N TYR A 102 22.96 -5.10 -12.35
CA TYR A 102 22.85 -5.60 -13.72
C TYR A 102 22.28 -4.54 -14.67
N ALA A 103 21.22 -3.83 -14.26
CA ALA A 103 20.67 -2.73 -15.06
C ALA A 103 21.70 -1.61 -15.30
N ARG A 104 22.51 -1.29 -14.29
CA ARG A 104 23.62 -0.33 -14.38
C ARG A 104 24.69 -0.78 -15.38
N LEU A 105 25.06 -2.05 -15.34
CA LEU A 105 26.02 -2.64 -16.30
C LEU A 105 25.53 -2.58 -17.76
N LEU A 106 24.22 -2.63 -17.96
CA LEU A 106 23.61 -2.44 -19.30
C LEU A 106 23.54 -0.95 -19.73
N GLY A 107 24.05 -0.02 -18.91
CA GLY A 107 24.14 1.41 -19.22
C GLY A 107 22.86 2.21 -18.95
N MET A 108 21.86 1.66 -18.28
CA MET A 108 20.66 2.40 -17.89
C MET A 108 20.90 3.22 -16.61
N LYS A 109 20.34 4.42 -16.53
CA LYS A 109 20.20 5.15 -15.26
C LYS A 109 19.09 4.47 -14.45
N VAL A 110 19.28 4.31 -13.13
CA VAL A 110 18.33 3.59 -12.28
C VAL A 110 17.82 4.49 -11.18
N VAL A 111 16.49 4.60 -11.08
CA VAL A 111 15.78 5.11 -9.89
C VAL A 111 15.24 3.92 -9.12
N PHE A 112 15.44 3.90 -7.81
CA PHE A 112 14.93 2.84 -6.95
C PHE A 112 13.98 3.42 -5.90
N THR A 113 12.72 2.98 -5.88
CA THR A 113 11.77 3.34 -4.82
C THR A 113 11.70 2.23 -3.77
N HIS A 114 12.05 2.59 -2.55
CA HIS A 114 12.02 1.72 -1.38
C HIS A 114 10.68 1.86 -0.66
N HIS A 115 9.84 0.81 -0.71
CA HIS A 115 8.50 0.78 -0.13
C HIS A 115 8.43 0.21 1.30
N GLY A 116 9.56 -0.15 1.89
CA GLY A 116 9.64 -0.73 3.22
C GLY A 116 10.51 -1.98 3.29
N PRO A 117 10.96 -2.37 4.49
CA PRO A 117 11.80 -3.52 4.73
C PRO A 117 10.97 -4.82 4.74
N ASP A 118 10.54 -5.29 3.57
CA ASP A 118 9.69 -6.48 3.41
C ASP A 118 10.25 -7.75 4.09
N TYR A 119 11.53 -7.81 4.40
CA TYR A 119 12.15 -8.93 5.13
C TYR A 119 11.71 -9.03 6.60
N ASP A 120 11.11 -7.98 7.17
CA ASP A 120 10.59 -8.00 8.54
C ASP A 120 9.24 -8.72 8.65
N ARG A 121 8.62 -9.06 7.52
CA ARG A 121 7.37 -9.82 7.48
C ARG A 121 7.61 -11.30 7.80
N ASP A 122 6.76 -11.88 8.65
CA ASP A 122 6.88 -13.25 9.14
C ASP A 122 6.73 -14.34 8.07
N LYS A 123 6.06 -14.01 6.96
CA LYS A 123 5.88 -14.95 5.83
C LYS A 123 7.17 -15.39 5.14
N TRP A 124 8.29 -14.71 5.38
CA TRP A 124 9.56 -14.99 4.72
C TRP A 124 10.44 -15.90 5.55
N GLY A 125 10.82 -17.04 4.99
CA GLY A 125 11.88 -17.88 5.56
C GLY A 125 13.26 -17.19 5.50
N MET A 126 14.22 -17.70 6.27
CA MET A 126 15.56 -17.10 6.46
C MET A 126 16.27 -16.81 5.13
N ALA A 127 16.28 -17.75 4.19
CA ALA A 127 16.92 -17.55 2.88
C ALA A 127 16.26 -16.40 2.08
N ALA A 128 14.93 -16.30 2.09
CA ALA A 128 14.24 -15.22 1.43
C ALA A 128 14.52 -13.86 2.09
N LYS A 129 14.57 -13.82 3.43
CA LYS A 129 14.97 -12.61 4.19
C LYS A 129 16.39 -12.15 3.82
N MET A 130 17.33 -13.08 3.63
CA MET A 130 18.70 -12.76 3.19
C MET A 130 18.72 -12.17 1.78
N ILE A 131 17.97 -12.76 0.85
CA ILE A 131 17.87 -12.26 -0.54
C ILE A 131 17.26 -10.86 -0.56
N LEU A 132 16.20 -10.60 0.22
CA LEU A 132 15.56 -9.28 0.32
C LEU A 132 16.51 -8.24 0.92
N LYS A 133 17.28 -8.58 1.97
CA LYS A 133 18.32 -7.70 2.54
C LYS A 133 19.44 -7.41 1.55
N LEU A 134 19.83 -8.41 0.76
CA LEU A 134 20.81 -8.20 -0.32
C LEU A 134 20.23 -7.28 -1.39
N GLY A 135 18.96 -7.47 -1.78
CA GLY A 135 18.27 -6.62 -2.74
C GLY A 135 18.17 -5.16 -2.27
N GLU A 136 17.82 -4.94 -1.00
CA GLU A 136 17.87 -3.61 -0.38
C GLU A 136 19.25 -2.98 -0.51
N ARG A 137 20.31 -3.74 -0.15
CA ARG A 137 21.69 -3.26 -0.28
C ARG A 137 22.06 -2.91 -1.72
N MET A 138 21.72 -3.79 -2.68
CA MET A 138 22.02 -3.57 -4.10
C MET A 138 21.30 -2.33 -4.63
N GLY A 139 20.02 -2.17 -4.32
CA GLY A 139 19.25 -0.98 -4.68
C GLY A 139 19.83 0.29 -4.09
N CYS A 140 20.09 0.28 -2.76
CA CYS A 140 20.62 1.45 -2.07
C CYS A 140 22.05 1.83 -2.49
N MET A 141 22.90 0.88 -2.89
CA MET A 141 24.29 1.18 -3.25
C MET A 141 24.49 1.53 -4.71
N PHE A 142 23.71 0.95 -5.62
CA PHE A 142 23.97 1.01 -7.05
C PHE A 142 22.95 1.82 -7.88
N ALA A 143 21.79 2.15 -7.32
CA ALA A 143 20.86 3.06 -8.01
C ALA A 143 21.47 4.47 -8.10
N ASN A 144 21.19 5.19 -9.18
CA ASN A 144 21.56 6.60 -9.32
C ASN A 144 20.84 7.42 -8.25
N GLU A 145 19.53 7.29 -8.20
CA GLU A 145 18.67 7.98 -7.26
C GLU A 145 17.85 6.96 -6.46
N VAL A 146 17.64 7.22 -5.19
CA VAL A 146 16.79 6.43 -4.30
C VAL A 146 15.65 7.28 -3.81
N ILE A 147 14.42 6.81 -4.01
CA ILE A 147 13.22 7.40 -3.44
C ILE A 147 12.81 6.57 -2.23
N VAL A 148 12.57 7.21 -1.11
CA VAL A 148 12.03 6.60 0.11
C VAL A 148 10.69 7.22 0.46
N ILE A 149 9.73 6.37 0.86
CA ILE A 149 8.36 6.81 1.10
C ILE A 149 8.11 7.27 2.54
N SER A 150 9.12 7.24 3.41
CA SER A 150 9.01 7.66 4.80
C SER A 150 10.38 8.04 5.38
N ASP A 151 10.40 8.91 6.41
CA ASP A 151 11.60 9.23 7.17
C ASP A 151 12.15 8.02 7.92
N VAL A 152 11.29 7.10 8.34
CA VAL A 152 11.69 5.81 8.93
C VAL A 152 12.61 5.06 7.96
N ILE A 153 12.25 4.95 6.69
CA ILE A 153 13.05 4.28 5.67
C ILE A 153 14.31 5.09 5.34
N LYS A 154 14.22 6.41 5.24
CA LYS A 154 15.38 7.29 5.03
C LYS A 154 16.44 7.08 6.09
N ASN A 155 16.03 7.09 7.36
CA ASN A 155 16.92 6.88 8.50
C ASN A 155 17.48 5.45 8.54
N LEU A 156 16.69 4.45 8.11
CA LEU A 156 17.15 3.06 7.99
C LEU A 156 18.29 2.94 6.97
N ILE A 157 18.14 3.54 5.78
CA ILE A 157 19.16 3.52 4.72
C ILE A 157 20.43 4.23 5.17
N ALA A 158 20.30 5.44 5.77
CA ALA A 158 21.44 6.20 6.29
C ALA A 158 22.24 5.39 7.32
N ARG A 159 21.55 4.74 8.28
CA ARG A 159 22.20 3.92 9.32
C ARG A 159 22.85 2.65 8.78
N LYS A 160 22.18 1.94 7.83
CA LYS A 160 22.66 0.63 7.35
C LYS A 160 23.75 0.74 6.29
N TYR A 161 23.63 1.74 5.41
CA TYR A 161 24.45 1.83 4.20
C TYR A 161 25.26 3.12 4.09
N GLY A 162 25.12 4.03 5.05
CA GLY A 162 25.78 5.34 5.02
C GLY A 162 25.34 6.24 3.86
N ARG A 163 24.27 5.87 3.15
CA ARG A 163 23.80 6.62 2.00
C ARG A 163 22.86 7.73 2.42
N THR A 164 23.28 8.98 2.24
CA THR A 164 22.51 10.20 2.51
C THR A 164 22.33 11.05 1.26
N GLU A 165 23.24 10.94 0.29
CA GLU A 165 23.18 11.65 -0.98
C GLU A 165 22.37 10.87 -2.02
N HIS A 166 21.71 11.57 -2.92
CA HIS A 166 20.83 10.98 -3.93
C HIS A 166 19.71 10.14 -3.29
N VAL A 167 19.21 10.57 -2.11
CA VAL A 167 18.09 9.95 -1.39
C VAL A 167 17.00 10.99 -1.21
N HIS A 168 15.85 10.76 -1.82
CA HIS A 168 14.72 11.68 -1.85
C HIS A 168 13.59 11.13 -0.99
N LEU A 169 13.16 11.90 0.01
CA LEU A 169 11.95 11.61 0.77
C LEU A 169 10.75 12.10 -0.03
N ILE A 170 10.04 11.16 -0.64
CA ILE A 170 8.81 11.42 -1.39
C ILE A 170 7.75 10.45 -0.89
N TYR A 171 6.77 10.97 -0.14
CA TYR A 171 5.72 10.17 0.49
C TYR A 171 4.82 9.46 -0.53
N ASN A 172 4.04 8.49 -0.07
CA ASN A 172 2.89 8.01 -0.83
C ASN A 172 1.81 9.09 -0.86
N GLY A 173 1.04 9.11 -1.94
CA GLY A 173 -0.06 10.03 -2.10
C GLY A 173 -1.43 9.39 -1.94
N VAL A 174 -2.43 10.25 -1.94
CA VAL A 174 -3.84 9.88 -2.04
C VAL A 174 -4.51 10.74 -3.11
N PRO A 175 -5.49 10.20 -3.85
CA PRO A 175 -6.34 11.01 -4.70
C PRO A 175 -7.20 11.96 -3.86
N SER A 176 -7.74 13.00 -4.48
CA SER A 176 -8.79 13.79 -3.86
C SER A 176 -10.00 12.91 -3.55
N PRO A 177 -10.61 13.03 -2.35
CA PRO A 177 -11.71 12.17 -1.98
C PRO A 177 -12.93 12.40 -2.89
N GLU A 178 -13.55 11.32 -3.34
CA GLU A 178 -14.80 11.33 -4.07
C GLU A 178 -15.94 11.06 -3.08
N ILE A 179 -16.48 12.12 -2.51
CA ILE A 179 -17.61 12.02 -1.56
C ILE A 179 -18.82 11.47 -2.30
N CYS A 180 -19.26 10.30 -1.95
CA CYS A 180 -20.39 9.66 -2.58
C CYS A 180 -21.25 8.84 -1.62
N ASP A 181 -22.47 8.62 -2.06
CA ASP A 181 -23.46 7.81 -1.39
C ASP A 181 -23.90 6.67 -2.30
N TYR A 182 -24.07 5.48 -1.75
CA TYR A 182 -24.51 4.30 -2.48
C TYR A 182 -25.49 3.48 -1.63
N PRO A 183 -26.73 3.94 -1.46
CA PRO A 183 -27.72 3.30 -0.57
C PRO A 183 -27.95 1.83 -0.88
N GLU A 184 -28.05 1.47 -2.16
CA GLU A 184 -28.29 0.09 -2.59
C GLU A 184 -27.16 -0.85 -2.15
N TYR A 185 -25.93 -0.34 -2.11
CA TYR A 185 -24.79 -1.11 -1.64
C TYR A 185 -24.80 -1.26 -0.10
N PHE A 186 -25.28 -0.28 0.62
CA PHE A 186 -25.47 -0.40 2.07
C PHE A 186 -26.57 -1.40 2.42
N GLU A 187 -27.66 -1.43 1.67
CA GLU A 187 -28.70 -2.44 1.81
C GLU A 187 -28.15 -3.85 1.50
N GLU A 188 -27.39 -4.03 0.41
CA GLU A 188 -26.70 -5.28 0.07
C GLU A 188 -25.83 -5.80 1.22
N LEU A 189 -25.08 -4.90 1.87
CA LEU A 189 -24.20 -5.23 2.99
C LEU A 189 -24.93 -5.30 4.35
N GLY A 190 -26.18 -4.86 4.43
CA GLY A 190 -26.95 -4.74 5.67
C GLY A 190 -26.30 -3.81 6.68
N ILE A 191 -25.73 -2.69 6.25
CA ILE A 191 -25.09 -1.67 7.07
C ILE A 191 -25.82 -0.33 6.99
N GLU A 192 -25.57 0.55 7.95
CA GLU A 192 -26.12 1.89 7.98
C GLU A 192 -24.99 2.94 8.05
N LYS A 193 -25.24 4.12 7.46
CA LYS A 193 -24.31 5.25 7.52
C LYS A 193 -23.97 5.64 8.95
N GLY A 194 -22.71 5.86 9.23
CA GLY A 194 -22.21 6.24 10.55
C GLY A 194 -22.30 5.13 11.62
N LYS A 195 -22.74 3.92 11.24
CA LYS A 195 -22.93 2.80 12.16
C LYS A 195 -22.06 1.59 11.81
N TYR A 196 -20.86 1.81 11.29
CA TYR A 196 -19.89 0.75 11.08
C TYR A 196 -18.44 1.23 11.20
N ILE A 197 -17.61 0.34 11.71
CA ILE A 197 -16.16 0.47 11.71
C ILE A 197 -15.64 -0.14 10.40
N LEU A 198 -14.70 0.53 9.71
CA LEU A 198 -14.12 0.06 8.47
C LEU A 198 -12.67 -0.38 8.69
N GLY A 199 -12.35 -1.62 8.41
CA GLY A 199 -10.98 -2.11 8.18
C GLY A 199 -10.76 -2.32 6.69
N MET A 200 -9.75 -1.70 6.09
CA MET A 200 -9.50 -1.77 4.65
C MET A 200 -8.02 -2.08 4.38
N CYS A 201 -7.72 -3.33 4.01
CA CYS A 201 -6.38 -3.75 3.64
C CYS A 201 -6.39 -5.16 3.03
N ARG A 202 -5.22 -5.65 2.59
CA ARG A 202 -5.08 -7.06 2.22
C ARG A 202 -5.20 -7.98 3.43
N PHE A 203 -5.78 -9.16 3.23
CA PHE A 203 -5.94 -10.17 4.28
C PHE A 203 -4.64 -10.98 4.43
N VAL A 204 -3.67 -10.38 5.11
CA VAL A 204 -2.34 -10.97 5.40
C VAL A 204 -1.99 -10.78 6.87
N PRO A 205 -1.17 -11.67 7.47
CA PRO A 205 -0.93 -11.69 8.92
C PRO A 205 -0.50 -10.34 9.49
N GLU A 206 0.42 -9.64 8.83
CA GLU A 206 0.96 -8.36 9.27
C GLU A 206 -0.06 -7.20 9.35
N LYS A 207 -1.27 -7.41 8.83
CA LYS A 207 -2.36 -6.43 8.96
C LYS A 207 -3.21 -6.62 10.22
N ASN A 208 -3.01 -7.71 10.95
CA ASN A 208 -3.66 -8.00 12.25
C ASN A 208 -5.18 -7.81 12.27
N LEU A 209 -5.86 -8.06 11.14
CA LEU A 209 -7.32 -7.93 11.08
C LEU A 209 -8.04 -8.87 12.06
N HIS A 210 -7.42 -10.00 12.44
CA HIS A 210 -7.95 -10.87 13.49
C HIS A 210 -8.03 -10.16 14.84
N HIS A 211 -7.06 -9.31 15.23
CA HIS A 211 -7.15 -8.48 16.42
C HIS A 211 -8.34 -7.50 16.37
N LEU A 212 -8.61 -6.93 15.19
CA LEU A 212 -9.76 -6.06 14.99
C LEU A 212 -11.10 -6.83 15.18
N VAL A 213 -11.17 -8.04 14.62
CA VAL A 213 -12.35 -8.91 14.82
C VAL A 213 -12.51 -9.32 16.30
N GLU A 214 -11.42 -9.66 16.98
CA GLU A 214 -11.42 -10.00 18.41
C GLU A 214 -11.88 -8.81 19.27
N ALA A 215 -11.30 -7.62 19.05
CA ALA A 215 -11.68 -6.40 19.76
C ALA A 215 -13.16 -6.06 19.54
N TYR A 216 -13.63 -6.08 18.30
CA TYR A 216 -15.04 -5.86 17.96
C TYR A 216 -15.95 -6.88 18.63
N THR A 217 -15.58 -8.17 18.59
CA THR A 217 -16.37 -9.25 19.18
C THR A 217 -16.52 -9.08 20.72
N SER A 218 -15.46 -8.63 21.39
CA SER A 218 -15.51 -8.33 22.82
C SER A 218 -16.50 -7.22 23.16
N LEU A 219 -16.58 -6.19 22.30
CA LEU A 219 -17.46 -5.04 22.48
C LEU A 219 -18.94 -5.36 22.24
N ILE A 220 -19.26 -6.16 21.21
CA ILE A 220 -20.65 -6.51 20.91
C ILE A 220 -21.25 -7.51 21.92
N ARG A 221 -20.42 -8.30 22.60
CA ARG A 221 -20.84 -9.24 23.66
C ARG A 221 -21.16 -8.54 24.94
N ASN A 222 -20.62 -7.36 25.18
CA ASN A 222 -20.92 -6.56 26.36
C ASN A 222 -22.13 -5.64 26.08
N GLU A 223 -23.30 -6.06 26.61
CA GLU A 223 -24.58 -5.38 26.37
C GLU A 223 -24.60 -3.93 26.87
N GLU A 224 -23.82 -3.61 27.90
CA GLU A 224 -23.77 -2.28 28.53
C GLU A 224 -23.05 -1.24 27.63
N LEU A 225 -22.26 -1.67 26.65
CA LEU A 225 -21.41 -0.79 25.85
C LEU A 225 -22.10 -0.16 24.61
N GLY A 226 -23.37 -0.48 24.35
CA GLY A 226 -24.17 0.16 23.30
C GLY A 226 -23.70 -0.09 21.85
N MET A 227 -22.74 -1.01 21.62
CA MET A 227 -22.14 -1.31 20.32
C MET A 227 -23.00 -2.20 19.40
N ARG A 228 -24.18 -2.67 19.86
CA ARG A 228 -25.03 -3.62 19.11
C ARG A 228 -25.47 -3.11 17.72
N ASN A 229 -25.55 -1.79 17.55
CA ASN A 229 -25.98 -1.18 16.30
C ASN A 229 -24.80 -0.74 15.41
N CYS A 230 -23.54 -0.99 15.81
CA CYS A 230 -22.36 -0.66 15.02
C CYS A 230 -21.77 -1.97 14.45
N LYS A 231 -21.68 -2.10 13.13
CA LYS A 231 -21.09 -3.27 12.48
C LYS A 231 -19.60 -3.09 12.25
N LEU A 232 -18.86 -4.19 12.08
CA LEU A 232 -17.53 -4.19 11.54
C LEU A 232 -17.60 -4.60 10.06
N VAL A 233 -16.97 -3.82 9.19
CA VAL A 233 -16.83 -4.07 7.74
C VAL A 233 -15.35 -4.25 7.44
N LEU A 234 -14.98 -5.37 6.83
CA LEU A 234 -13.64 -5.62 6.32
C LEU A 234 -13.66 -5.58 4.79
N ALA A 235 -13.01 -4.56 4.22
CA ALA A 235 -12.86 -4.38 2.79
C ALA A 235 -11.47 -4.81 2.34
N GLY A 236 -11.42 -5.75 1.42
CA GLY A 236 -10.18 -6.32 0.89
C GLY A 236 -10.25 -7.83 0.76
N ASP A 237 -9.16 -8.40 0.31
CA ASP A 237 -8.99 -9.84 0.15
C ASP A 237 -7.50 -10.18 0.11
N THR A 238 -7.15 -11.37 -0.34
CA THR A 238 -5.80 -11.82 -0.64
C THR A 238 -5.68 -12.27 -2.10
N ASP A 239 -4.49 -12.15 -2.68
CA ASP A 239 -4.25 -12.61 -4.06
C ASP A 239 -4.34 -14.14 -4.18
N PHE A 240 -3.91 -14.83 -3.13
CA PHE A 240 -3.95 -16.29 -3.03
C PHE A 240 -4.41 -16.66 -1.64
N GLU A 241 -5.49 -17.41 -1.55
CA GLU A 241 -6.02 -17.85 -0.27
C GLU A 241 -5.03 -18.79 0.44
N ASP A 242 -4.73 -18.45 1.69
CA ASP A 242 -3.86 -19.21 2.59
C ASP A 242 -4.58 -19.55 3.90
N GLU A 243 -3.90 -20.20 4.82
CA GLU A 243 -4.46 -20.59 6.11
C GLU A 243 -4.94 -19.37 6.92
N TYR A 244 -4.14 -18.29 6.95
CA TYR A 244 -4.51 -17.07 7.66
C TYR A 244 -5.76 -16.43 7.09
N SER A 245 -5.81 -16.21 5.78
CA SER A 245 -6.95 -15.53 5.14
C SER A 245 -8.24 -16.36 5.24
N ARG A 246 -8.17 -17.70 5.16
CA ARG A 246 -9.31 -18.57 5.43
C ARG A 246 -9.78 -18.45 6.86
N GLY A 247 -8.87 -18.56 7.83
CA GLY A 247 -9.20 -18.44 9.26
C GLY A 247 -9.80 -17.08 9.61
N LEU A 248 -9.25 -16.00 9.05
CA LEU A 248 -9.80 -14.65 9.22
C LEU A 248 -11.23 -14.53 8.68
N LYS A 249 -11.49 -15.03 7.46
CA LYS A 249 -12.83 -15.00 6.85
C LYS A 249 -13.83 -15.83 7.65
N GLU A 250 -13.41 -16.95 8.18
CA GLU A 250 -14.22 -17.84 9.02
C GLU A 250 -14.54 -17.16 10.36
N MET A 251 -13.54 -16.60 11.03
CA MET A 251 -13.72 -15.82 12.26
C MET A 251 -14.66 -14.63 12.06
N ALA A 252 -14.48 -13.88 10.95
CA ALA A 252 -15.32 -12.75 10.60
C ALA A 252 -16.79 -13.16 10.45
N ARG A 253 -17.07 -14.20 9.65
CA ARG A 253 -18.43 -14.70 9.43
C ARG A 253 -19.09 -15.17 10.73
N LYS A 254 -18.34 -15.91 11.57
CA LYS A 254 -18.85 -16.42 12.88
C LYS A 254 -19.26 -15.28 13.83
N ASN A 255 -18.64 -14.12 13.71
CA ASN A 255 -18.89 -12.95 14.56
C ASN A 255 -19.73 -11.85 13.89
N GLY A 256 -20.39 -12.16 12.77
CA GLY A 256 -21.29 -11.21 12.09
C GLY A 256 -20.58 -10.02 11.42
N VAL A 257 -19.27 -10.16 11.14
CA VAL A 257 -18.48 -9.15 10.44
C VAL A 257 -18.78 -9.19 8.94
N VAL A 258 -19.00 -8.04 8.35
CA VAL A 258 -19.29 -7.91 6.91
C VAL A 258 -18.00 -7.97 6.11
N LEU A 259 -17.94 -8.85 5.12
CA LEU A 259 -16.81 -9.00 4.19
C LEU A 259 -17.22 -8.52 2.81
N THR A 260 -16.56 -7.49 2.27
CA THR A 260 -16.89 -6.95 0.95
C THR A 260 -16.11 -7.60 -0.19
N GLY A 261 -15.02 -8.32 0.12
CA GLY A 261 -13.99 -8.64 -0.86
C GLY A 261 -13.22 -7.41 -1.31
N PHE A 262 -12.42 -7.55 -2.38
CA PHE A 262 -11.69 -6.43 -2.97
C PHE A 262 -12.64 -5.52 -3.74
N ILE A 263 -12.73 -4.26 -3.35
CA ILE A 263 -13.57 -3.23 -3.96
C ILE A 263 -12.76 -1.99 -4.32
N LYS A 264 -13.22 -1.25 -5.32
CA LYS A 264 -12.70 0.06 -5.76
C LYS A 264 -13.85 0.98 -6.19
N GLY A 265 -13.50 2.23 -6.54
CA GLY A 265 -14.42 3.22 -7.09
C GLY A 265 -15.60 3.49 -6.16
N ARG A 266 -16.79 3.67 -6.72
CA ARG A 266 -17.99 4.10 -5.99
C ARG A 266 -18.29 3.28 -4.73
N LYS A 267 -18.10 1.95 -4.75
CA LYS A 267 -18.31 1.10 -3.57
C LYS A 267 -17.35 1.46 -2.44
N LEU A 268 -16.07 1.62 -2.74
CA LEU A 268 -15.05 2.01 -1.76
C LEU A 268 -15.25 3.44 -1.26
N HIS A 269 -15.46 4.39 -2.18
CA HIS A 269 -15.68 5.80 -1.83
C HIS A 269 -16.90 5.97 -0.92
N SER A 270 -17.99 5.23 -1.18
CA SER A 270 -19.18 5.24 -0.34
C SER A 270 -18.92 4.71 1.07
N LEU A 271 -18.12 3.62 1.21
CA LEU A 271 -17.75 3.10 2.52
C LEU A 271 -16.86 4.09 3.29
N LEU A 272 -15.88 4.72 2.64
CA LEU A 272 -15.02 5.71 3.28
C LEU A 272 -15.79 6.98 3.68
N THR A 273 -16.69 7.44 2.81
CA THR A 273 -17.52 8.64 3.07
C THR A 273 -18.38 8.49 4.33
N ASN A 274 -18.85 7.27 4.60
CA ASN A 274 -19.94 7.07 5.58
C ASN A 274 -19.58 6.18 6.76
N CYS A 275 -18.30 5.74 6.91
CA CYS A 275 -17.95 4.94 8.09
C CYS A 275 -17.87 5.77 9.37
N ARG A 276 -18.08 5.10 10.51
CA ARG A 276 -17.94 5.68 11.84
C ARG A 276 -16.49 6.01 12.16
N CYS A 277 -15.61 5.08 11.87
CA CYS A 277 -14.19 5.25 11.95
C CYS A 277 -13.49 4.22 11.03
N TYR A 278 -12.26 4.53 10.68
CA TYR A 278 -11.35 3.61 10.00
C TYR A 278 -10.38 3.02 11.04
N CYS A 279 -10.12 1.71 10.96
CA CYS A 279 -9.17 1.05 11.84
C CYS A 279 -8.05 0.34 11.07
N LEU A 280 -6.79 0.58 11.46
CA LEU A 280 -5.60 -0.06 10.90
C LEU A 280 -4.73 -0.66 12.02
N PRO A 281 -4.92 -1.95 12.39
CA PRO A 281 -4.20 -2.60 13.48
C PRO A 281 -2.85 -3.20 13.06
N SER A 282 -2.29 -2.77 11.93
CA SER A 282 -1.09 -3.36 11.32
C SER A 282 0.12 -3.39 12.26
N SER A 283 0.90 -4.47 12.19
CA SER A 283 2.22 -4.58 12.83
C SER A 283 3.38 -4.17 11.90
N HIS A 284 3.11 -4.06 10.60
CA HIS A 284 4.13 -3.67 9.62
C HIS A 284 3.53 -2.86 8.47
N GLU A 285 4.11 -1.68 8.24
CA GLU A 285 3.80 -0.77 7.12
C GLU A 285 5.09 -0.10 6.61
N GLY A 286 5.04 0.36 5.36
CA GLY A 286 6.06 1.30 4.85
C GLY A 286 5.62 2.75 5.06
N LEU A 287 4.51 3.13 4.44
CA LEU A 287 3.64 4.27 4.72
C LEU A 287 2.24 3.86 4.23
N PRO A 288 1.24 3.73 5.11
CA PRO A 288 -0.02 3.08 4.79
C PRO A 288 -0.94 3.96 3.94
N ILE A 289 -1.02 3.72 2.62
CA ILE A 289 -1.89 4.47 1.70
C ILE A 289 -3.35 4.42 2.17
N ALA A 290 -3.82 3.26 2.66
CA ALA A 290 -5.19 3.11 3.13
C ALA A 290 -5.54 4.02 4.32
N LEU A 291 -4.58 4.27 5.22
CA LEU A 291 -4.75 5.25 6.31
C LEU A 291 -4.83 6.66 5.74
N LEU A 292 -3.91 7.02 4.85
CA LEU A 292 -3.92 8.35 4.22
C LEU A 292 -5.22 8.58 3.43
N GLU A 293 -5.73 7.53 2.79
CA GLU A 293 -7.01 7.58 2.09
C GLU A 293 -8.17 7.84 3.05
N ALA A 294 -8.27 7.11 4.17
CA ALA A 294 -9.29 7.36 5.19
C ALA A 294 -9.19 8.79 5.75
N MET A 295 -7.98 9.28 6.03
CA MET A 295 -7.74 10.66 6.48
C MET A 295 -8.23 11.70 5.46
N SER A 296 -8.06 11.44 4.15
CA SER A 296 -8.55 12.36 3.11
C SER A 296 -10.06 12.52 3.10
N TYR A 297 -10.79 11.49 3.55
CA TYR A 297 -12.25 11.54 3.77
C TYR A 297 -12.65 12.16 5.12
N LYS A 298 -11.68 12.65 5.91
CA LYS A 298 -11.91 13.25 7.23
C LYS A 298 -12.56 12.29 8.24
N VAL A 299 -12.35 10.99 8.04
CA VAL A 299 -12.90 9.95 8.91
C VAL A 299 -12.04 9.84 10.18
N PRO A 300 -12.64 9.73 11.39
CA PRO A 300 -11.88 9.37 12.58
C PRO A 300 -11.11 8.07 12.37
N VAL A 301 -9.85 8.02 12.82
CA VAL A 301 -9.00 6.83 12.63
C VAL A 301 -8.57 6.24 13.97
N VAL A 302 -8.37 4.92 14.03
CA VAL A 302 -7.78 4.20 15.17
C VAL A 302 -6.67 3.30 14.60
N VAL A 303 -5.42 3.55 14.99
CA VAL A 303 -4.27 2.87 14.36
C VAL A 303 -3.27 2.39 15.41
N SER A 304 -2.53 1.32 15.08
CA SER A 304 -1.43 0.85 15.91
C SER A 304 -0.26 1.86 15.94
N ASP A 305 0.50 1.88 17.03
CA ASP A 305 1.61 2.81 17.30
C ASP A 305 2.94 2.37 16.66
N ILE A 306 2.89 1.70 15.51
CA ILE A 306 4.11 1.33 14.78
C ILE A 306 4.78 2.57 14.16
N PRO A 307 6.10 2.55 13.94
CA PRO A 307 6.84 3.73 13.44
C PRO A 307 6.26 4.36 12.17
N ALA A 308 5.79 3.54 11.22
CA ALA A 308 5.21 4.04 9.98
C ALA A 308 3.87 4.78 10.18
N ASN A 309 3.06 4.36 11.16
CA ASN A 309 1.82 5.04 11.51
C ASN A 309 2.10 6.32 12.34
N LEU A 310 3.07 6.26 13.26
CA LEU A 310 3.49 7.42 14.05
C LEU A 310 4.05 8.55 13.17
N GLU A 311 4.70 8.22 12.05
CA GLU A 311 5.23 9.20 11.10
C GLU A 311 4.12 10.05 10.44
N VAL A 312 2.90 9.53 10.37
CA VAL A 312 1.74 10.28 9.84
C VAL A 312 1.41 11.49 10.72
N GLY A 313 1.71 11.42 12.03
CA GLY A 313 1.57 12.53 12.96
C GLY A 313 0.13 12.76 13.41
N LEU A 314 -0.61 11.70 13.67
CA LEU A 314 -1.96 11.77 14.23
C LEU A 314 -1.93 12.22 15.71
N PRO A 315 -3.04 12.71 16.27
CA PRO A 315 -3.22 12.89 17.71
C PRO A 315 -2.93 11.60 18.48
N LYS A 316 -2.38 11.73 19.71
CA LYS A 316 -2.01 10.57 20.54
C LYS A 316 -3.20 9.65 20.86
N GLU A 317 -4.36 10.22 20.96
CA GLU A 317 -5.63 9.51 21.22
C GLU A 317 -6.03 8.55 20.09
N ASP A 318 -5.54 8.73 18.87
CA ASP A 318 -5.85 7.89 17.73
C ASP A 318 -4.98 6.62 17.67
N TYR A 319 -3.95 6.55 18.53
CA TYR A 319 -3.05 5.40 18.57
C TYR A 319 -3.40 4.44 19.71
N PHE A 320 -3.15 3.15 19.47
CA PHE A 320 -3.15 2.09 20.49
C PHE A 320 -1.88 1.25 20.38
N PRO A 321 -1.41 0.62 21.49
CA PRO A 321 -0.22 -0.24 21.46
C PRO A 321 -0.39 -1.42 20.50
N CYS A 322 0.54 -1.59 19.56
CA CYS A 322 0.48 -2.64 18.56
C CYS A 322 0.37 -4.04 19.20
N GLY A 323 -0.65 -4.80 18.79
CA GLY A 323 -0.92 -6.14 19.33
C GLY A 323 -1.80 -6.16 20.60
N ASP A 324 -2.07 -5.03 21.21
CA ASP A 324 -2.96 -4.96 22.38
C ASP A 324 -4.43 -4.88 21.96
N VAL A 325 -5.09 -6.04 21.91
CA VAL A 325 -6.52 -6.17 21.53
C VAL A 325 -7.43 -5.45 22.52
N LYS A 326 -7.07 -5.41 23.81
CA LYS A 326 -7.88 -4.74 24.82
C LYS A 326 -7.83 -3.21 24.63
N ALA A 327 -6.64 -2.65 24.48
CA ALA A 327 -6.47 -1.22 24.18
C ALA A 327 -7.15 -0.84 22.86
N LEU A 328 -7.11 -1.70 21.84
CA LEU A 328 -7.85 -1.50 20.60
C LEU A 328 -9.37 -1.45 20.86
N ALA A 329 -9.91 -2.38 21.64
CA ALA A 329 -11.34 -2.39 21.98
C ALA A 329 -11.75 -1.10 22.72
N GLU A 330 -10.98 -0.68 23.71
CA GLU A 330 -11.22 0.58 24.45
C GLU A 330 -11.24 1.81 23.53
N LYS A 331 -10.30 1.89 22.57
CA LYS A 331 -10.26 2.97 21.56
C LYS A 331 -11.46 2.95 20.61
N LEU A 332 -11.84 1.77 20.12
CA LEU A 332 -13.03 1.64 19.28
C LEU A 332 -14.30 2.05 20.01
N GLN A 333 -14.45 1.64 21.26
CA GLN A 333 -15.57 2.05 22.11
C GLN A 333 -15.61 3.58 22.29
N ASP A 334 -14.47 4.19 22.61
CA ASP A 334 -14.39 5.64 22.80
C ASP A 334 -14.82 6.41 21.54
N VAL A 335 -14.32 6.01 20.35
CA VAL A 335 -14.69 6.65 19.09
C VAL A 335 -16.14 6.43 18.70
N VAL A 336 -16.69 5.23 18.96
CA VAL A 336 -18.09 4.92 18.61
C VAL A 336 -19.09 5.60 19.57
N SER A 337 -18.73 5.82 20.82
CA SER A 337 -19.61 6.47 21.80
C SER A 337 -19.74 7.99 21.61
N LYS A 338 -18.76 8.66 20.98
CA LYS A 338 -18.76 10.10 20.73
C LYS A 338 -19.66 10.46 19.55
N PRO A 339 -20.18 11.69 19.42
CA PRO A 339 -20.81 12.14 18.17
C PRO A 339 -19.88 12.01 16.98
N LEU A 340 -20.40 11.57 15.82
CA LEU A 340 -19.60 11.52 14.60
C LEU A 340 -19.26 12.96 14.17
N GLN A 341 -17.98 13.28 14.13
CA GLN A 341 -17.47 14.57 13.68
C GLN A 341 -16.37 14.33 12.64
N PRO A 342 -16.35 15.08 11.53
CA PRO A 342 -15.23 15.06 10.61
C PRO A 342 -13.93 15.53 11.30
N VAL A 343 -12.81 14.90 10.96
CA VAL A 343 -11.50 15.25 11.51
C VAL A 343 -10.66 15.90 10.41
N ASP A 344 -10.15 17.10 10.66
CA ASP A 344 -9.26 17.78 9.72
C ASP A 344 -7.81 17.35 9.94
N TYR A 345 -7.30 16.51 9.02
CA TYR A 345 -5.93 16.07 9.00
C TYR A 345 -5.07 16.93 8.07
N TYR A 346 -3.79 17.09 8.40
CA TYR A 346 -2.85 17.78 7.51
C TYR A 346 -2.45 16.90 6.32
N MET A 347 -3.12 17.09 5.18
CA MET A 347 -2.95 16.29 3.96
C MET A 347 -1.99 16.90 2.93
N GLY A 348 -1.48 18.11 3.14
CA GLY A 348 -0.74 18.90 2.13
C GLY A 348 0.52 18.27 1.54
N LYS A 349 1.08 17.24 2.19
CA LYS A 349 2.24 16.49 1.70
C LYS A 349 1.89 15.18 0.98
N TYR A 350 0.62 14.78 0.95
CA TYR A 350 0.16 13.47 0.47
C TYR A 350 -0.66 13.52 -0.84
N TYR A 351 -0.72 14.65 -1.52
CA TYR A 351 -1.45 14.72 -2.80
C TYR A 351 -0.59 14.23 -3.96
N TRP A 352 -1.14 13.31 -4.77
CA TRP A 352 -0.43 12.70 -5.89
C TRP A 352 0.13 13.69 -6.90
N ASP A 353 -0.54 14.80 -7.18
CA ASP A 353 -0.05 15.79 -8.15
C ASP A 353 1.24 16.47 -7.69
N LYS A 354 1.38 16.69 -6.38
CA LYS A 354 2.63 17.20 -5.78
C LYS A 354 3.73 16.13 -5.81
N ILE A 355 3.38 14.90 -5.46
CA ILE A 355 4.29 13.76 -5.42
C ILE A 355 4.81 13.44 -6.82
N ALA A 356 3.94 13.44 -7.83
CA ALA A 356 4.34 13.21 -9.21
C ALA A 356 5.35 14.26 -9.70
N LYS A 357 5.16 15.54 -9.35
CA LYS A 357 6.14 16.60 -9.66
C LYS A 357 7.50 16.35 -9.01
N GLN A 358 7.50 15.95 -7.73
CA GLN A 358 8.76 15.62 -7.03
C GLN A 358 9.49 14.42 -7.67
N VAL A 359 8.74 13.39 -8.11
CA VAL A 359 9.33 12.24 -8.81
C VAL A 359 9.83 12.66 -10.19
N ASP A 360 9.13 13.52 -10.89
CA ASP A 360 9.60 14.06 -12.18
C ASP A 360 10.90 14.88 -12.01
N GLU A 361 11.00 15.70 -10.97
CA GLU A 361 12.25 16.41 -10.64
C GLU A 361 13.44 15.45 -10.45
N VAL A 362 13.22 14.28 -9.83
CA VAL A 362 14.24 13.22 -9.73
C VAL A 362 14.64 12.68 -11.10
N TYR A 363 13.70 12.50 -12.03
CA TYR A 363 14.03 12.10 -13.40
C TYR A 363 14.78 13.21 -14.15
N GLN A 364 14.36 14.46 -14.00
CA GLN A 364 15.02 15.60 -14.65
C GLN A 364 16.49 15.73 -14.19
N SER A 365 16.80 15.48 -12.91
CA SER A 365 18.19 15.51 -12.40
C SER A 365 19.10 14.46 -13.07
N LEU A 366 18.52 13.44 -13.67
CA LEU A 366 19.25 12.42 -14.41
C LEU A 366 19.51 12.78 -15.90
N ARG A 367 18.98 13.88 -16.43
CA ARG A 367 19.18 14.27 -17.84
C ARG A 367 20.61 14.75 -18.13
N HIS A 368 21.32 15.11 -17.08
CA HIS A 368 22.73 15.58 -17.13
C HIS A 368 23.71 14.48 -16.63
#